data_2f341c44c88b1504a0cbd5398cdcab05
#
_entry.id   2f341c44c88b1504a0cbd5398cdcab05
#
_cell.length_a   1.000
_cell.length_b   1.000
_cell.length_c   1.000
_cell.angle_alpha   90.00
_cell.angle_beta   90.00
_cell.angle_gamma   90.00
#
_symmetry.space_group_name_H-M   'P 1'
#
loop_
_entity.id
_entity.type
_entity.pdbx_description
1 polymer ?
#
loop_
_entity_poly.entity_id
_entity_poly.type
_entity_poly.pdbx_seq_one_letter_code
_entity_poly.pdbx_strand_id
1 'polypeptide(L)'
;KRRNWFLDASYSFGSFNTHKSYVNFGQTLDNGFTYEINAFQNYSDNDYYVDAPVKDFETGRLDTDKKERVKRFNDTYHNEAIIGKLGFVNRKWADRLLFGFTYSNMYQDIQTGVRQNTVYGEKHRKGHSLMPSLEYNKRNLFTDGLDLVFTANYNKNLTTNVDTSAYEYNWAGDKHLMNSRGEQSYQHTRSDNNNWNGTVTLNYRIGKAHMFTFNNVLTAAPTPPG
;
A
#
# COMPACT_ATOMS: atom_id res chain seq x y z
N LYS A 1 -25.26 -28.07 -7.47
CA LYS A 1 -24.85 -26.84 -8.22
C LYS A 1 -23.58 -26.29 -7.57
N ARG A 2 -22.45 -26.21 -8.28
CA ARG A 2 -21.29 -25.46 -7.79
C ARG A 2 -21.70 -24.00 -7.70
N ARG A 3 -21.44 -23.37 -6.54
CA ARG A 3 -21.61 -21.92 -6.42
C ARG A 3 -20.56 -21.24 -7.30
N ASN A 4 -21.01 -20.44 -8.25
CA ASN A 4 -20.12 -19.69 -9.15
C ASN A 4 -19.75 -18.31 -8.56
N TRP A 5 -20.01 -18.09 -7.28
CA TRP A 5 -19.68 -16.85 -6.58
C TRP A 5 -19.21 -17.14 -5.14
N PHE A 6 -18.46 -16.23 -4.60
CA PHE A 6 -18.04 -16.20 -3.20
C PHE A 6 -18.18 -14.78 -2.64
N LEU A 7 -18.42 -14.71 -1.35
CA LEU A 7 -18.39 -13.46 -0.58
C LEU A 7 -17.74 -13.79 0.76
N ASP A 8 -16.72 -13.01 1.10
CA ASP A 8 -16.07 -13.02 2.39
C ASP A 8 -15.96 -11.58 2.87
N ALA A 9 -16.43 -11.31 4.08
CA ALA A 9 -16.43 -9.98 4.66
C ALA A 9 -16.14 -10.05 6.15
N SER A 10 -15.37 -9.12 6.64
CA SER A 10 -15.06 -9.00 8.05
C SER A 10 -15.01 -7.55 8.50
N TYR A 11 -15.34 -7.34 9.75
CA TYR A 11 -15.10 -6.09 10.45
C TYR A 11 -14.57 -6.39 11.84
N SER A 12 -13.56 -5.67 12.26
CA SER A 12 -13.03 -5.73 13.62
C SER A 12 -12.85 -4.34 14.20
N PHE A 13 -13.14 -4.23 15.47
CA PHE A 13 -12.92 -3.05 16.28
C PHE A 13 -11.99 -3.40 17.44
N GLY A 14 -11.04 -2.57 17.76
CA GLY A 14 -10.04 -2.82 18.79
C GLY A 14 -9.61 -1.56 19.53
N SER A 15 -8.64 -1.72 20.43
CA SER A 15 -8.05 -0.63 21.21
C SER A 15 -7.52 0.47 20.31
N PHE A 16 -7.45 1.69 20.84
CA PHE A 16 -6.93 2.88 20.14
C PHE A 16 -7.77 3.27 18.93
N ASN A 17 -9.09 3.10 19.04
CA ASN A 17 -10.05 3.36 17.98
C ASN A 17 -9.67 2.63 16.68
N THR A 18 -9.19 1.39 16.81
CA THR A 18 -8.75 0.62 15.65
C THR A 18 -9.95 -0.01 14.95
N HIS A 19 -10.09 0.29 13.68
CA HIS A 19 -11.12 -0.25 12.79
C HIS A 19 -10.45 -0.96 11.61
N LYS A 20 -10.86 -2.19 11.35
CA LYS A 20 -10.44 -2.94 10.17
C LYS A 20 -11.68 -3.50 9.49
N SER A 21 -11.85 -3.21 8.23
CA SER A 21 -12.90 -3.78 7.40
C SER A 21 -12.32 -4.38 6.13
N TYR A 22 -12.97 -5.42 5.68
CA TYR A 22 -12.53 -6.18 4.53
C TYR A 22 -13.75 -6.80 3.85
N VAL A 23 -13.77 -6.72 2.53
CA VAL A 23 -14.76 -7.38 1.67
C VAL A 23 -14.04 -7.99 0.48
N ASN A 24 -14.33 -9.26 0.22
CA ASN A 24 -13.87 -9.97 -0.95
C ASN A 24 -15.06 -10.64 -1.62
N PHE A 25 -15.37 -10.25 -2.84
CA PHE A 25 -16.47 -10.77 -3.62
C PHE A 25 -16.00 -11.17 -5.01
N GLY A 26 -16.46 -12.29 -5.50
CA GLY A 26 -16.18 -12.70 -6.87
C GLY A 26 -17.27 -13.60 -7.43
N GLN A 27 -17.44 -13.51 -8.74
CA GLN A 27 -18.38 -14.36 -9.48
C GLN A 27 -17.83 -14.70 -10.87
N THR A 28 -18.07 -15.93 -11.27
CA THR A 28 -17.85 -16.41 -12.63
C THR A 28 -19.18 -16.84 -13.22
N LEU A 29 -19.57 -16.26 -14.33
CA LEU A 29 -20.79 -16.60 -15.07
C LEU A 29 -20.56 -17.83 -15.97
N ASP A 30 -21.63 -18.48 -16.41
CA ASP A 30 -21.58 -19.68 -17.25
C ASP A 30 -20.88 -19.42 -18.61
N ASN A 31 -20.92 -18.19 -19.09
CA ASN A 31 -20.21 -17.77 -20.28
C ASN A 31 -18.71 -17.52 -20.05
N GLY A 32 -18.17 -17.79 -18.84
CA GLY A 32 -16.78 -17.59 -18.48
C GLY A 32 -16.42 -16.15 -18.11
N PHE A 33 -17.34 -15.20 -18.18
CA PHE A 33 -17.10 -13.85 -17.68
C PHE A 33 -16.94 -13.90 -16.17
N THR A 34 -15.83 -13.31 -15.67
CA THR A 34 -15.45 -13.30 -14.28
C THR A 34 -15.18 -11.87 -13.82
N TYR A 35 -15.63 -11.57 -12.62
CA TYR A 35 -15.27 -10.33 -11.94
C TYR A 35 -15.03 -10.60 -10.45
N GLU A 36 -14.06 -9.87 -9.90
CA GLU A 36 -13.64 -9.96 -8.50
C GLU A 36 -13.43 -8.55 -7.96
N ILE A 37 -13.86 -8.31 -6.74
CA ILE A 37 -13.63 -7.06 -6.00
C ILE A 37 -13.11 -7.44 -4.63
N ASN A 38 -11.96 -6.89 -4.29
CA ASN A 38 -11.39 -6.92 -2.94
C ASN A 38 -11.22 -5.49 -2.46
N ALA A 39 -11.77 -5.18 -1.30
CA ALA A 39 -11.62 -3.88 -0.69
C ALA A 39 -11.30 -4.02 0.79
N PHE A 40 -10.40 -3.20 1.29
CA PHE A 40 -10.08 -3.16 2.71
C PHE A 40 -9.82 -1.74 3.19
N GLN A 41 -10.02 -1.54 4.47
CA GLN A 41 -9.75 -0.30 5.18
C GLN A 41 -9.18 -0.65 6.56
N ASN A 42 -8.12 0.06 6.95
CA ASN A 42 -7.55 0.01 8.28
C ASN A 42 -7.41 1.44 8.81
N TYR A 43 -7.85 1.65 10.02
CA TYR A 43 -7.74 2.91 10.74
C TYR A 43 -7.32 2.65 12.18
N SER A 44 -6.48 3.50 12.74
CA SER A 44 -6.18 3.53 14.18
C SER A 44 -5.66 4.91 14.58
N ASP A 45 -6.08 5.39 15.73
CA ASP A 45 -5.51 6.60 16.33
C ASP A 45 -4.10 6.33 16.88
N ASN A 46 -3.76 5.07 17.17
CA ASN A 46 -2.49 4.65 17.78
C ASN A 46 -2.11 5.45 19.03
N ASP A 47 -3.10 5.92 19.78
CA ASP A 47 -2.97 6.85 20.91
C ASP A 47 -2.63 6.14 22.24
N TYR A 48 -1.81 5.10 22.18
CA TYR A 48 -1.36 4.35 23.34
C TYR A 48 -0.33 5.11 24.18
N TYR A 49 -0.21 4.68 25.44
CA TYR A 49 0.75 5.27 26.37
C TYR A 49 2.17 4.72 26.15
N VAL A 50 3.15 5.60 26.30
CA VAL A 50 4.58 5.28 26.27
C VAL A 50 5.25 5.96 27.46
N ASP A 51 6.40 5.42 27.90
CA ASP A 51 7.26 6.06 28.87
C ASP A 51 8.36 6.82 28.13
N ALA A 52 8.29 8.14 28.14
CA ALA A 52 9.18 8.98 27.36
C ALA A 52 9.63 10.23 28.16
N PRO A 53 10.81 10.79 27.87
CA PRO A 53 11.26 12.03 28.51
C PRO A 53 10.49 13.21 27.92
N VAL A 54 9.99 14.08 28.78
CA VAL A 54 9.27 15.30 28.42
C VAL A 54 10.21 16.50 28.47
N LYS A 55 10.35 17.19 27.32
CA LYS A 55 11.12 18.43 27.23
C LYS A 55 10.37 19.56 27.94
N ASP A 56 11.05 20.24 28.84
CA ASP A 56 10.58 21.46 29.44
C ASP A 56 10.96 22.66 28.56
N PHE A 57 9.96 23.35 28.04
CA PHE A 57 10.18 24.50 27.16
C PHE A 57 10.56 25.79 27.92
N GLU A 58 10.30 25.88 29.25
CA GLU A 58 10.71 27.03 30.02
C GLU A 58 12.22 27.03 30.31
N THR A 59 12.74 25.85 30.61
CA THR A 59 14.17 25.68 30.92
C THR A 59 14.99 25.22 29.73
N GLY A 60 14.32 24.74 28.64
CA GLY A 60 14.94 24.16 27.50
C GLY A 60 15.56 22.76 27.75
N ARG A 61 15.36 22.16 28.90
CA ARG A 61 15.99 20.92 29.32
C ARG A 61 15.18 19.69 28.89
N LEU A 62 15.89 18.67 28.48
CA LEU A 62 15.38 17.31 28.25
C LEU A 62 16.20 16.36 29.14
N ASP A 63 15.59 15.87 30.22
CA ASP A 63 16.19 14.85 31.06
C ASP A 63 15.79 13.46 30.52
N THR A 64 16.71 12.81 29.85
CA THR A 64 16.47 11.49 29.23
C THR A 64 16.33 10.35 30.24
N ASP A 65 16.78 10.57 31.47
CA ASP A 65 16.70 9.57 32.54
C ASP A 65 15.34 9.65 33.28
N LYS A 66 14.70 10.82 33.23
CA LYS A 66 13.36 11.03 33.76
C LYS A 66 12.30 10.77 32.71
N LYS A 67 11.62 9.63 32.81
CA LYS A 67 10.51 9.28 31.92
C LYS A 67 9.16 9.49 32.58
N GLU A 68 8.22 9.98 31.81
CA GLU A 68 6.84 10.16 32.22
C GLU A 68 5.94 9.30 31.32
N ARG A 69 4.83 8.82 31.90
CA ARG A 69 3.84 8.08 31.13
C ARG A 69 2.96 9.03 30.35
N VAL A 70 3.19 9.13 29.08
CA VAL A 70 2.54 10.07 28.15
C VAL A 70 1.79 9.35 27.06
N LYS A 71 0.77 10.01 26.52
CA LYS A 71 -0.06 9.45 25.46
C LYS A 71 0.44 9.94 24.11
N ARG A 72 0.46 9.05 23.10
CA ARG A 72 0.67 9.46 21.71
C ARG A 72 -0.49 10.30 21.23
N PHE A 73 -0.25 11.33 20.42
CA PHE A 73 -1.27 12.27 19.97
C PHE A 73 -1.18 12.65 18.48
N ASN A 74 -0.11 12.23 17.80
CA ASN A 74 0.13 12.49 16.37
C ASN A 74 0.63 11.20 15.69
N ASP A 75 -0.15 10.11 15.78
CA ASP A 75 0.25 8.79 15.28
C ASP A 75 -0.90 8.08 14.55
N THR A 76 -1.91 8.82 14.13
CA THR A 76 -3.04 8.29 13.38
C THR A 76 -2.57 7.64 12.09
N TYR A 77 -3.11 6.48 11.82
CA TYR A 77 -2.86 5.75 10.59
C TYR A 77 -4.18 5.38 9.92
N HIS A 78 -4.27 5.65 8.63
CA HIS A 78 -5.40 5.25 7.80
C HIS A 78 -4.90 4.77 6.44
N ASN A 79 -5.27 3.56 6.06
CA ASN A 79 -5.09 3.10 4.69
C ASN A 79 -6.32 2.35 4.20
N GLU A 80 -6.54 2.46 2.92
CA GLU A 80 -7.62 1.80 2.22
C GLU A 80 -7.18 1.40 0.82
N ALA A 81 -7.72 0.32 0.31
CA ALA A 81 -7.50 -0.08 -1.07
C ALA A 81 -8.74 -0.78 -1.63
N ILE A 82 -8.90 -0.62 -2.94
CA ILE A 82 -9.84 -1.40 -3.74
C ILE A 82 -9.09 -2.03 -4.91
N ILE A 83 -9.30 -3.32 -5.08
CA ILE A 83 -8.74 -4.13 -6.16
C ILE A 83 -9.91 -4.71 -6.93
N GLY A 84 -10.05 -4.30 -8.17
CA GLY A 84 -11.05 -4.84 -9.09
C GLY A 84 -10.38 -5.67 -10.17
N LYS A 85 -10.96 -6.79 -10.55
CA LYS A 85 -10.56 -7.60 -11.70
C LYS A 85 -11.80 -7.99 -12.49
N LEU A 86 -11.71 -7.94 -13.80
CA LEU A 86 -12.75 -8.42 -14.70
C LEU A 86 -12.16 -9.03 -15.97
N GLY A 87 -12.84 -9.99 -16.53
CA GLY A 87 -12.39 -10.63 -17.78
C GLY A 87 -13.06 -11.96 -18.04
N PHE A 88 -12.32 -12.86 -18.64
CA PHE A 88 -12.83 -14.17 -19.05
C PHE A 88 -11.89 -15.28 -18.61
N VAL A 89 -12.50 -16.40 -18.22
CA VAL A 89 -11.80 -17.64 -17.89
C VAL A 89 -12.37 -18.81 -18.68
N ASN A 90 -11.56 -19.86 -18.88
CA ASN A 90 -11.95 -21.10 -19.50
C ASN A 90 -12.53 -20.91 -20.93
N ARG A 91 -11.92 -20.03 -21.73
CA ARG A 91 -12.29 -19.81 -23.13
C ARG A 91 -11.29 -20.52 -24.07
N LYS A 92 -11.73 -20.83 -25.28
CA LYS A 92 -10.86 -21.47 -26.29
C LYS A 92 -9.62 -20.63 -26.62
N TRP A 93 -9.76 -19.31 -26.58
CA TRP A 93 -8.70 -18.34 -26.89
C TRP A 93 -7.88 -17.87 -25.66
N ALA A 94 -8.36 -18.13 -24.43
CA ALA A 94 -7.64 -17.83 -23.20
C ALA A 94 -8.13 -18.73 -22.07
N ASP A 95 -7.24 -19.37 -21.36
CA ASP A 95 -7.58 -20.04 -20.10
C ASP A 95 -7.90 -18.98 -19.02
N ARG A 96 -7.23 -17.83 -19.10
CA ARG A 96 -7.49 -16.67 -18.25
C ARG A 96 -7.06 -15.39 -18.97
N LEU A 97 -7.96 -14.43 -19.06
CA LEU A 97 -7.69 -13.05 -19.47
C LEU A 97 -8.38 -12.13 -18.49
N LEU A 98 -7.63 -11.43 -17.66
CA LEU A 98 -8.16 -10.48 -16.68
C LEU A 98 -7.51 -9.12 -16.84
N PHE A 99 -8.36 -8.10 -16.82
CA PHE A 99 -7.98 -6.72 -16.58
C PHE A 99 -8.17 -6.42 -15.10
N GLY A 100 -7.16 -5.91 -14.47
CA GLY A 100 -7.16 -5.52 -13.07
C GLY A 100 -6.98 -4.02 -12.90
N PHE A 101 -7.48 -3.54 -11.78
CA PHE A 101 -7.34 -2.17 -11.35
C PHE A 101 -7.15 -2.15 -9.84
N THR A 102 -6.07 -1.56 -9.37
CA THR A 102 -5.83 -1.34 -7.94
C THR A 102 -5.74 0.14 -7.67
N TYR A 103 -6.53 0.62 -6.73
CA TYR A 103 -6.41 1.96 -6.15
C TYR A 103 -6.16 1.84 -4.66
N SER A 104 -5.20 2.58 -4.14
CA SER A 104 -4.96 2.67 -2.70
C SER A 104 -4.71 4.10 -2.26
N ASN A 105 -5.10 4.38 -1.03
CA ASN A 105 -4.89 5.65 -0.36
C ASN A 105 -4.33 5.41 1.04
N MET A 106 -3.40 6.24 1.47
CA MET A 106 -2.75 6.15 2.78
C MET A 106 -2.57 7.55 3.37
N TYR A 107 -2.86 7.66 4.66
CA TYR A 107 -2.52 8.79 5.50
C TYR A 107 -1.84 8.28 6.77
N GLN A 108 -0.79 8.95 7.20
CA GLN A 108 -0.07 8.62 8.42
C GLN A 108 0.47 9.87 9.09
N ASP A 109 0.06 10.11 10.33
CA ASP A 109 0.73 11.03 11.22
C ASP A 109 2.05 10.42 11.71
N ILE A 110 3.03 11.25 11.99
CA ILE A 110 4.36 10.82 12.42
C ILE A 110 4.65 11.45 13.76
N GLN A 111 4.51 10.66 14.83
CA GLN A 111 4.68 11.13 16.20
C GLN A 111 6.13 11.34 16.59
N THR A 112 7.05 10.50 16.12
CA THR A 112 8.45 10.52 16.55
C THR A 112 9.41 10.33 15.37
N GLY A 113 10.64 10.80 15.56
CA GLY A 113 11.77 10.40 14.75
C GLY A 113 12.24 8.97 15.08
N VAL A 114 13.47 8.65 14.69
CA VAL A 114 14.11 7.36 14.99
C VAL A 114 14.25 7.15 16.50
N ARG A 115 14.39 8.23 17.26
CA ARG A 115 14.46 8.21 18.72
C ARG A 115 13.17 8.79 19.30
N GLN A 116 12.66 8.21 20.39
CA GLN A 116 11.46 8.67 21.08
C GLN A 116 11.55 10.06 21.72
N ASN A 117 12.75 10.58 21.93
CA ASN A 117 12.97 11.92 22.48
C ASN A 117 12.74 13.04 21.45
N THR A 118 12.57 12.72 20.18
CA THR A 118 12.18 13.69 19.15
C THR A 118 10.69 13.52 18.85
N VAL A 119 9.90 14.54 19.16
CA VAL A 119 8.45 14.52 19.08
C VAL A 119 7.97 15.42 17.96
N TYR A 120 7.04 14.93 17.17
CA TYR A 120 6.38 15.70 16.13
C TYR A 120 4.88 15.78 16.40
N GLY A 121 4.30 16.96 16.22
CA GLY A 121 2.89 17.21 16.49
C GLY A 121 2.05 17.42 15.24
N GLU A 122 2.67 17.79 14.12
CA GLU A 122 1.97 18.11 12.86
C GLU A 122 2.56 17.40 11.64
N LYS A 123 3.70 16.74 11.81
CA LYS A 123 4.35 16.02 10.73
C LYS A 123 3.50 14.83 10.28
N HIS A 124 3.27 14.72 8.96
CA HIS A 124 2.49 13.64 8.39
C HIS A 124 2.94 13.26 6.98
N ARG A 125 2.46 12.13 6.53
CA ARG A 125 2.66 11.61 5.18
C ARG A 125 1.33 11.13 4.61
N LYS A 126 1.12 11.38 3.33
CA LYS A 126 -0.03 10.85 2.58
C LYS A 126 0.43 10.33 1.24
N GLY A 127 -0.27 9.34 0.74
CA GLY A 127 0.04 8.75 -0.54
C GLY A 127 -1.18 8.10 -1.17
N HIS A 128 -1.14 8.00 -2.48
CA HIS A 128 -2.09 7.19 -3.22
C HIS A 128 -1.38 6.51 -4.39
N SER A 129 -1.91 5.37 -4.76
CA SER A 129 -1.40 4.64 -5.90
C SER A 129 -2.53 4.17 -6.81
N LEU A 130 -2.20 4.06 -8.08
CA LEU A 130 -3.06 3.55 -9.13
C LEU A 130 -2.29 2.52 -9.93
N MET A 131 -2.84 1.31 -10.08
CA MET A 131 -2.18 0.23 -10.79
C MET A 131 -3.17 -0.52 -11.68
N PRO A 132 -3.34 -0.13 -12.95
CA PRO A 132 -3.94 -0.99 -13.95
C PRO A 132 -3.04 -2.20 -14.23
N SER A 133 -3.65 -3.34 -14.48
CA SER A 133 -2.94 -4.60 -14.73
C SER A 133 -3.66 -5.45 -15.78
N LEU A 134 -2.87 -6.31 -16.42
CA LEU A 134 -3.33 -7.30 -17.39
C LEU A 134 -2.71 -8.65 -17.07
N GLU A 135 -3.50 -9.69 -17.07
CA GLU A 135 -3.09 -11.07 -16.92
C GLU A 135 -3.66 -11.89 -18.08
N TYR A 136 -2.79 -12.62 -18.79
CA TYR A 136 -3.19 -13.54 -19.85
C TYR A 136 -2.46 -14.87 -19.69
N ASN A 137 -3.26 -15.95 -19.61
CA ASN A 137 -2.75 -17.30 -19.51
C ASN A 137 -3.37 -18.16 -20.62
N LYS A 138 -2.55 -18.93 -21.30
CA LYS A 138 -3.00 -19.86 -22.34
C LYS A 138 -2.14 -21.11 -22.34
N ARG A 139 -2.78 -22.24 -22.13
CA ARG A 139 -2.17 -23.55 -22.34
C ARG A 139 -2.34 -23.97 -23.81
N ASN A 140 -1.34 -24.69 -24.31
CA ASN A 140 -1.32 -25.17 -25.70
C ASN A 140 -1.56 -24.00 -26.69
N LEU A 141 -0.80 -22.91 -26.56
CA LEU A 141 -1.05 -21.63 -27.25
C LEU A 141 -1.12 -21.77 -28.76
N PHE A 142 -0.12 -22.40 -29.37
CA PHE A 142 -0.06 -22.64 -30.82
C PHE A 142 0.16 -24.12 -31.14
N THR A 143 0.70 -24.86 -30.19
CA THR A 143 1.01 -26.29 -30.29
C THR A 143 0.84 -26.94 -28.93
N ASP A 144 0.61 -28.25 -28.93
CA ASP A 144 0.49 -29.02 -27.71
C ASP A 144 1.77 -28.91 -26.86
N GLY A 145 1.60 -28.68 -25.57
CA GLY A 145 2.69 -28.56 -24.60
C GLY A 145 3.31 -27.17 -24.50
N LEU A 146 2.92 -26.18 -25.31
CA LEU A 146 3.38 -24.79 -25.20
C LEU A 146 2.41 -23.96 -24.37
N ASP A 147 2.80 -23.60 -23.15
CA ASP A 147 2.00 -22.81 -22.25
C ASP A 147 2.59 -21.39 -22.12
N LEU A 148 1.74 -20.37 -22.16
CA LEU A 148 2.09 -18.97 -21.96
C LEU A 148 1.42 -18.42 -20.70
N VAL A 149 2.22 -17.75 -19.87
CA VAL A 149 1.76 -16.85 -18.79
C VAL A 149 2.33 -15.47 -19.08
N PHE A 150 1.46 -14.49 -19.20
CA PHE A 150 1.81 -13.09 -19.41
C PHE A 150 1.15 -12.23 -18.35
N THR A 151 1.93 -11.35 -17.70
CA THR A 151 1.40 -10.31 -16.82
C THR A 151 2.02 -8.97 -17.17
N ALA A 152 1.24 -7.91 -17.04
CA ALA A 152 1.72 -6.54 -17.16
C ALA A 152 0.98 -5.65 -16.17
N ASN A 153 1.68 -4.67 -15.59
CA ASN A 153 1.06 -3.62 -14.79
C ASN A 153 1.82 -2.31 -14.94
N TYR A 154 1.10 -1.24 -14.69
CA TYR A 154 1.66 0.10 -14.57
C TYR A 154 1.38 0.62 -13.17
N ASN A 155 2.42 0.92 -12.41
CA ASN A 155 2.32 1.55 -11.11
C ASN A 155 2.44 3.06 -11.26
N LYS A 156 1.46 3.78 -10.73
CA LYS A 156 1.54 5.21 -10.51
C LYS A 156 1.42 5.47 -9.02
N ASN A 157 2.54 5.79 -8.36
CA ASN A 157 2.60 6.04 -6.93
C ASN A 157 2.93 7.49 -6.67
N LEU A 158 2.12 8.13 -5.85
CA LEU A 158 2.34 9.49 -5.38
C LEU A 158 2.45 9.48 -3.86
N THR A 159 3.53 10.01 -3.34
CA THR A 159 3.73 10.22 -1.90
C THR A 159 4.03 11.67 -1.63
N THR A 160 3.36 12.26 -0.64
CA THR A 160 3.60 13.61 -0.16
C THR A 160 4.02 13.55 1.31
N ASN A 161 5.20 14.07 1.61
CA ASN A 161 5.68 14.25 2.98
C ASN A 161 5.50 15.72 3.36
N VAL A 162 4.92 15.96 4.53
CA VAL A 162 4.61 17.29 5.03
C VAL A 162 5.22 17.47 6.42
N ASP A 163 6.11 18.45 6.52
CA ASP A 163 6.72 18.92 7.76
C ASP A 163 6.88 20.45 7.65
N THR A 164 5.82 21.17 7.96
CA THR A 164 5.72 22.62 7.72
C THR A 164 5.38 23.41 8.99
N SER A 165 5.29 22.74 10.14
CA SER A 165 4.92 23.37 11.41
C SER A 165 5.89 24.50 11.77
N ALA A 166 5.33 25.55 12.35
CA ALA A 166 6.11 26.61 13.00
C ALA A 166 6.40 26.30 14.49
N TYR A 167 5.91 25.17 14.99
CA TYR A 167 5.99 24.80 16.38
C TYR A 167 6.81 23.52 16.58
N GLU A 168 7.58 23.49 17.66
CA GLU A 168 8.16 22.31 18.27
C GLU A 168 7.18 21.76 19.33
N TYR A 169 7.07 20.44 19.43
CA TYR A 169 6.19 19.77 20.39
C TYR A 169 7.00 18.94 21.38
N ASN A 170 6.45 18.79 22.60
CA ASN A 170 6.93 17.82 23.57
C ASN A 170 5.91 16.68 23.75
N TRP A 171 6.27 15.67 24.53
CA TRP A 171 5.39 14.53 24.78
C TRP A 171 4.14 14.86 25.64
N ALA A 172 4.12 15.97 26.34
CA ALA A 172 2.91 16.45 27.03
C ALA A 172 1.90 17.10 26.07
N GLY A 173 2.29 17.30 24.80
CA GLY A 173 1.48 18.01 23.80
C GLY A 173 1.64 19.53 23.85
N ASP A 174 2.54 20.04 24.70
CA ASP A 174 2.87 21.47 24.71
C ASP A 174 3.62 21.83 23.43
N LYS A 175 3.46 23.08 23.00
CA LYS A 175 4.11 23.58 21.80
C LYS A 175 4.86 24.88 22.06
N HIS A 176 5.98 25.02 21.39
CA HIS A 176 6.83 26.20 21.43
C HIS A 176 7.09 26.72 20.02
N LEU A 177 6.93 28.04 19.83
CA LEU A 177 7.17 28.66 18.52
C LEU A 177 8.66 28.61 18.17
N MET A 178 8.97 28.08 17.00
CA MET A 178 10.35 28.03 16.49
C MET A 178 10.70 29.25 15.63
N ASN A 179 11.98 29.53 15.52
CA ASN A 179 12.50 30.55 14.60
C ASN A 179 12.55 30.07 13.14
N SER A 180 12.38 28.77 12.91
CA SER A 180 12.35 28.12 11.59
C SER A 180 11.06 27.30 11.44
N ARG A 181 10.76 26.87 10.24
CA ARG A 181 9.66 25.95 9.97
C ARG A 181 10.16 24.53 9.79
N GLY A 182 9.32 23.56 10.10
CA GLY A 182 9.59 22.13 10.03
C GLY A 182 10.09 21.59 11.38
N GLU A 183 9.42 20.58 11.90
CA GLU A 183 9.74 19.96 13.20
C GLU A 183 11.05 19.17 13.14
N GLN A 184 11.37 18.59 12.02
CA GLN A 184 12.67 17.98 11.72
C GLN A 184 13.43 18.82 10.68
N SER A 185 12.78 19.11 9.58
CA SER A 185 13.27 19.97 8.49
C SER A 185 12.11 20.38 7.62
N TYR A 186 12.03 21.64 7.22
CA TYR A 186 10.96 22.09 6.34
C TYR A 186 10.85 21.20 5.11
N GLN A 187 9.68 20.57 4.95
CA GLN A 187 9.44 19.65 3.85
C GLN A 187 7.97 19.72 3.42
N HIS A 188 7.75 19.96 2.15
CA HIS A 188 6.48 19.70 1.48
C HIS A 188 6.81 19.08 0.13
N THR A 189 7.24 17.83 0.18
CA THR A 189 7.82 17.15 -0.97
C THR A 189 6.82 16.16 -1.52
N ARG A 190 6.55 16.28 -2.81
CA ARG A 190 5.79 15.33 -3.60
C ARG A 190 6.76 14.45 -4.38
N SER A 191 6.63 13.15 -4.24
CA SER A 191 7.43 12.16 -4.96
C SER A 191 6.51 11.32 -5.84
N ASP A 192 6.77 11.33 -7.13
CA ASP A 192 6.13 10.47 -8.11
C ASP A 192 7.08 9.32 -8.45
N ASN A 193 6.63 8.09 -8.20
CA ASN A 193 7.37 6.88 -8.54
C ASN A 193 6.50 6.01 -9.44
N ASN A 194 6.74 6.11 -10.75
CA ASN A 194 5.95 5.45 -11.77
C ASN A 194 6.81 4.40 -12.47
N ASN A 195 6.27 3.22 -12.69
CA ASN A 195 6.99 2.16 -13.40
C ASN A 195 6.05 1.17 -14.08
N TRP A 196 6.53 0.64 -15.20
CA TRP A 196 5.97 -0.52 -15.87
C TRP A 196 6.65 -1.79 -15.41
N ASN A 197 5.88 -2.84 -15.17
CA ASN A 197 6.39 -4.18 -14.95
C ASN A 197 5.66 -5.15 -15.87
N GLY A 198 6.41 -6.08 -16.42
CA GLY A 198 5.87 -7.12 -17.26
C GLY A 198 6.61 -8.43 -17.05
N THR A 199 5.92 -9.54 -17.11
CA THR A 199 6.52 -10.88 -17.11
C THR A 199 5.96 -11.70 -18.27
N VAL A 200 6.84 -12.44 -18.92
CA VAL A 200 6.47 -13.45 -19.92
C VAL A 200 7.12 -14.75 -19.48
N THR A 201 6.31 -15.78 -19.28
CA THR A 201 6.78 -17.13 -19.01
C THR A 201 6.23 -18.05 -20.09
N LEU A 202 7.13 -18.72 -20.81
CA LEU A 202 6.81 -19.77 -21.76
C LEU A 202 7.31 -21.09 -21.22
N ASN A 203 6.44 -22.07 -21.10
CA ASN A 203 6.80 -23.44 -20.76
C ASN A 203 6.50 -24.33 -21.96
N TYR A 204 7.50 -25.00 -22.46
CA TYR A 204 7.34 -25.92 -23.57
C TYR A 204 7.72 -27.34 -23.18
N ARG A 205 6.76 -28.23 -23.27
CA ARG A 205 6.90 -29.66 -22.95
C ARG A 205 6.96 -30.45 -24.24
N ILE A 206 8.09 -31.12 -24.43
CA ILE A 206 8.30 -31.99 -25.62
C ILE A 206 8.28 -33.45 -25.14
N GLY A 207 7.23 -34.15 -25.53
CA GLY A 207 7.02 -35.52 -25.10
C GLY A 207 6.85 -35.65 -23.58
N LYS A 208 7.36 -36.74 -23.01
CA LYS A 208 7.27 -37.00 -21.55
C LYS A 208 8.53 -36.64 -20.77
N ALA A 209 9.64 -36.33 -21.43
CA ALA A 209 10.96 -36.26 -20.84
C ALA A 209 11.59 -34.87 -20.80
N HIS A 210 11.14 -33.94 -21.63
CA HIS A 210 11.78 -32.63 -21.74
C HIS A 210 10.80 -31.49 -21.48
N MET A 211 11.21 -30.55 -20.65
CA MET A 211 10.50 -29.32 -20.39
C MET A 211 11.48 -28.14 -20.47
N PHE A 212 11.15 -27.17 -21.29
CA PHE A 212 11.89 -25.92 -21.44
C PHE A 212 11.07 -24.78 -20.85
N THR A 213 11.70 -23.97 -20.03
CA THR A 213 11.08 -22.76 -19.47
C THR A 213 11.88 -21.54 -19.88
N PHE A 214 11.21 -20.60 -20.52
CA PHE A 214 11.72 -19.26 -20.78
C PHE A 214 10.97 -18.28 -19.88
N ASN A 215 11.70 -17.51 -19.11
CA ASN A 215 11.14 -16.47 -18.24
C ASN A 215 11.85 -15.15 -18.51
N ASN A 216 11.07 -14.11 -18.77
CA ASN A 216 11.56 -12.76 -18.97
C ASN A 216 10.78 -11.80 -18.08
N VAL A 217 11.52 -10.94 -17.36
CA VAL A 217 10.95 -9.87 -16.53
C VAL A 217 11.41 -8.54 -17.09
N LEU A 218 10.47 -7.68 -17.42
CA LEU A 218 10.70 -6.33 -17.87
C LEU A 218 10.27 -5.34 -16.79
N THR A 219 11.16 -4.44 -16.42
CA THR A 219 10.84 -3.28 -15.59
C THR A 219 11.34 -2.03 -16.29
N ALA A 220 10.47 -1.05 -16.47
CA ALA A 220 10.80 0.23 -17.07
C ALA A 220 10.22 1.37 -16.23
N ALA A 221 11.08 2.30 -15.84
CA ALA A 221 10.65 3.57 -15.25
C ALA A 221 10.55 4.63 -16.37
N PRO A 222 9.51 5.49 -16.38
CA PRO A 222 9.51 6.64 -17.28
C PRO A 222 10.68 7.53 -16.95
N THR A 223 11.37 7.97 -17.99
CA THR A 223 12.44 8.98 -17.85
C THR A 223 11.79 10.26 -17.35
N PRO A 224 12.30 10.90 -16.29
CA PRO A 224 11.80 12.20 -15.87
C PRO A 224 11.87 13.16 -17.05
N PRO A 225 10.89 14.04 -17.25
CA PRO A 225 11.00 15.10 -18.25
C PRO A 225 12.22 15.96 -17.90
N GLY A 226 13.10 16.14 -18.87
CA GLY A 226 14.29 16.97 -18.76
C GLY A 226 13.97 18.45 -18.56
#